data_71a3476db7450d10b5adb675c2143f66
#
_entry.id   71a3476db7450d10b5adb675c2143f66
#
_cell.length_a   1.000
_cell.length_b   1.000
_cell.length_c   1.000
_cell.angle_alpha   90.00
_cell.angle_beta   90.00
_cell.angle_gamma   90.00
#
_symmetry.space_group_name_H-M   'P 1'
#
loop_
_entity.id
_entity.type
_entity.pdbx_description
1 polymer ?
#
loop_
_entity_poly.entity_id
_entity_poly.type
_entity_poly.pdbx_seq_one_letter_code
_entity_poly.pdbx_strand_id
1 'polypeptide(L)'
;MKTIEPLWAMPILKSFFLAMLFLTFSCSDDDTVEVPEEETEIPEEIPEETVDPPITYSVSELTKGAALKGANGVDVGPDGNLYIGSVLGLEIAVMDKENGTISERFGPEMQVIGADDLVFGPDGSLYWTDILVGEVGRKEPDGTITKQFVAPGVNPIAFSDDGRLFVALDFLGDGLYELDPNLTEAPRPIIVATEANPFPLGFFNSFDFGPDGRLYGPLFAAGLVISVDVDRTGDPTSDPFADGSAQVLAGGFVNPAAAKFDPEGMLTVLDQTGEVFKIDIMTGTTTLFTTLDPGLDNMVFDTDGSLYITNNDQGWVGELLPNGELRTISPGGIISPQGLAFLDGADNVDKLYVADHYYVRQLNATNGDQENNYKGYLIPPNPPQPALVVSMNLSADGTNLIVCSWFDARVQVFNPQTDEIVENYTMGAPVDAVRVQDDIAVSDVGLGGVVWASDNAMILPIDNATVFAPGGLTTDGETLWVADWGTGIVWQIGFEGKTPMAPVAVASDLINPEGLALDIDGALIVAETGAARLSRIDLITGEKTVIAEGLEFGGPGLEGTPPTFFFDSVTVSPSGDIYVTGGGANIIYRISKD
;
A
#
# COMPACT_ATOMS: atom_id res chain seq x y z
N MET A 1 2.19 -2.77 31.33
CA MET A 1 1.41 -2.88 30.10
C MET A 1 0.98 -1.48 29.74
N LYS A 2 1.59 -0.86 28.71
CA LYS A 2 1.06 0.34 28.08
C LYS A 2 0.07 -0.16 27.05
N THR A 3 -1.17 0.23 27.16
CA THR A 3 -2.23 -0.05 26.19
C THR A 3 -1.80 0.52 24.84
N ILE A 4 -1.67 -0.34 23.84
CA ILE A 4 -1.60 0.06 22.43
C ILE A 4 -3.00 0.59 22.13
N GLU A 5 -3.14 1.89 21.84
CA GLU A 5 -4.41 2.42 21.34
C GLU A 5 -4.63 1.88 19.93
N PRO A 6 -5.77 1.28 19.66
CA PRO A 6 -6.06 0.68 18.37
C PRO A 6 -6.20 1.74 17.27
N LEU A 7 -5.73 1.44 16.05
CA LEU A 7 -5.77 2.31 14.87
C LEU A 7 -7.15 2.97 14.61
N TRP A 8 -8.25 2.30 14.94
CA TRP A 8 -9.61 2.85 14.78
C TRP A 8 -10.04 3.86 15.86
N ALA A 9 -9.30 3.99 16.96
CA ALA A 9 -9.56 5.00 17.99
C ALA A 9 -9.08 6.40 17.57
N MET A 10 -8.37 6.52 16.45
CA MET A 10 -8.00 7.81 15.89
C MET A 10 -9.22 8.51 15.29
N PRO A 11 -9.47 9.80 15.62
CA PRO A 11 -10.65 10.55 15.13
C PRO A 11 -10.70 10.73 13.61
N ILE A 12 -9.67 10.34 12.90
CA ILE A 12 -9.41 10.58 11.47
C ILE A 12 -10.31 9.73 10.57
N LEU A 13 -10.55 8.46 10.91
CA LEU A 13 -11.41 7.59 10.08
C LEU A 13 -12.89 7.98 10.11
N LYS A 14 -13.33 8.77 11.10
CA LYS A 14 -14.73 9.22 11.19
C LYS A 14 -15.07 10.47 10.38
N SER A 15 -14.08 11.20 9.88
CA SER A 15 -14.26 12.47 9.17
C SER A 15 -14.30 12.34 7.63
N PHE A 16 -13.92 11.19 7.08
CA PHE A 16 -13.87 10.99 5.63
C PHE A 16 -15.23 10.73 4.96
N PHE A 17 -16.29 10.50 5.71
CA PHE A 17 -17.60 10.13 5.15
C PHE A 17 -18.58 11.28 4.86
N LEU A 18 -18.17 12.55 4.98
CA LEU A 18 -19.14 13.63 4.76
C LEU A 18 -18.50 14.86 4.10
N ALA A 19 -18.44 14.91 2.81
CA ALA A 19 -18.63 16.09 1.96
C ALA A 19 -18.08 15.91 0.53
N MET A 20 -18.90 15.49 -0.42
CA MET A 20 -18.77 15.90 -1.82
C MET A 20 -20.14 16.16 -2.40
N LEU A 21 -20.41 17.43 -2.64
CA LEU A 21 -21.57 17.90 -3.41
C LEU A 21 -21.07 18.49 -4.73
N PHE A 22 -21.54 17.93 -5.84
CA PHE A 22 -21.20 18.32 -7.22
C PHE A 22 -21.63 19.75 -7.54
N LEU A 23 -20.78 20.47 -8.25
CA LEU A 23 -21.19 21.62 -9.07
C LEU A 23 -20.54 21.53 -10.46
N THR A 24 -21.36 21.22 -11.44
CA THR A 24 -21.05 21.35 -12.86
C THR A 24 -21.23 22.80 -13.30
N PHE A 25 -20.24 23.38 -13.96
CA PHE A 25 -20.40 24.63 -14.73
C PHE A 25 -20.10 24.42 -16.19
N SER A 26 -21.06 24.84 -16.99
CA SER A 26 -21.04 24.88 -18.46
C SER A 26 -20.48 26.23 -18.92
N CYS A 27 -19.55 26.19 -19.87
CA CYS A 27 -19.12 27.37 -20.63
C CYS A 27 -19.92 27.52 -21.92
N SER A 28 -20.26 28.76 -22.25
CA SER A 28 -20.59 29.16 -23.60
C SER A 28 -20.16 30.62 -23.89
N ASP A 29 -19.66 30.79 -25.10
CA ASP A 29 -19.72 31.90 -26.02
C ASP A 29 -18.61 32.97 -26.05
N ASP A 30 -17.84 32.82 -27.09
CA ASP A 30 -17.57 33.67 -28.30
C ASP A 30 -17.68 35.20 -28.13
N ASP A 31 -16.56 35.89 -28.40
CA ASP A 31 -16.57 37.19 -29.06
C ASP A 31 -15.19 37.49 -29.75
N THR A 32 -15.22 37.56 -31.07
CA THR A 32 -14.11 37.95 -31.94
C THR A 32 -13.99 39.48 -32.03
N VAL A 33 -12.78 40.00 -31.75
CA VAL A 33 -12.43 41.38 -31.99
C VAL A 33 -11.35 41.46 -33.08
N GLU A 34 -11.68 42.12 -34.18
CA GLU A 34 -10.73 42.47 -35.26
C GLU A 34 -9.79 43.62 -34.82
N VAL A 35 -8.49 43.48 -35.10
CA VAL A 35 -7.46 44.52 -34.91
C VAL A 35 -6.92 44.96 -36.28
N PRO A 36 -6.74 46.27 -36.53
CA PRO A 36 -6.24 46.79 -37.83
C PRO A 36 -4.73 46.57 -38.00
N GLU A 37 -4.32 46.28 -39.24
CA GLU A 37 -2.91 46.21 -39.67
C GLU A 37 -2.23 47.59 -39.64
N GLU A 38 -1.08 47.66 -38.99
CA GLU A 38 -0.14 48.78 -39.07
C GLU A 38 1.17 48.29 -39.72
N GLU A 39 1.62 49.02 -40.77
CA GLU A 39 2.85 48.74 -41.51
C GLU A 39 4.09 48.98 -40.63
N THR A 40 4.94 47.98 -40.47
CA THR A 40 6.20 48.06 -39.72
C THR A 40 7.41 48.13 -40.65
N GLU A 41 8.25 49.14 -40.40
CA GLU A 41 9.59 49.30 -40.96
C GLU A 41 10.50 48.12 -40.55
N ILE A 42 11.36 47.67 -41.46
CA ILE A 42 12.31 46.56 -41.27
C ILE A 42 13.47 47.04 -40.37
N PRO A 43 13.69 46.46 -39.20
CA PRO A 43 14.89 46.72 -38.41
C PRO A 43 16.09 45.88 -38.90
N GLU A 44 17.30 46.43 -38.70
CA GLU A 44 18.61 45.80 -38.93
C GLU A 44 18.73 44.39 -38.34
N GLU A 45 19.46 43.52 -39.06
CA GLU A 45 19.78 42.15 -38.67
C GLU A 45 20.40 42.12 -37.24
N ILE A 46 19.63 41.64 -36.30
CA ILE A 46 20.15 41.18 -34.97
C ILE A 46 20.92 39.90 -35.24
N PRO A 47 22.14 39.68 -34.67
CA PRO A 47 22.83 38.43 -34.81
C PRO A 47 21.89 37.29 -34.33
N GLU A 48 21.75 36.25 -35.13
CA GLU A 48 21.05 35.02 -34.69
C GLU A 48 21.68 34.54 -33.40
N GLU A 49 20.95 34.67 -32.30
CA GLU A 49 21.24 34.00 -31.06
C GLU A 49 21.24 32.51 -31.40
N THR A 50 22.38 31.84 -31.25
CA THR A 50 22.45 30.40 -31.43
C THR A 50 21.62 29.78 -30.31
N VAL A 51 20.34 29.48 -30.63
CA VAL A 51 19.48 28.72 -29.75
C VAL A 51 20.09 27.32 -29.65
N ASP A 52 20.56 26.97 -28.49
CA ASP A 52 21.01 25.59 -28.22
C ASP A 52 19.89 24.63 -28.65
N PRO A 53 20.22 23.48 -29.24
CA PRO A 53 19.20 22.51 -29.60
C PRO A 53 18.40 22.13 -28.36
N PRO A 54 17.06 21.93 -28.51
CA PRO A 54 16.24 21.54 -27.36
C PRO A 54 16.78 20.26 -26.75
N ILE A 55 16.91 20.25 -25.41
CA ILE A 55 17.31 19.07 -24.66
C ILE A 55 16.26 17.98 -24.92
N THR A 56 16.72 16.81 -25.39
CA THR A 56 15.88 15.62 -25.57
C THR A 56 16.15 14.63 -24.45
N TYR A 57 15.15 13.80 -24.18
CA TYR A 57 15.19 12.81 -23.10
C TYR A 57 14.82 11.44 -23.62
N SER A 58 15.55 10.42 -23.16
CA SER A 58 15.24 9.03 -23.41
C SER A 58 14.64 8.38 -22.17
N VAL A 59 13.53 7.64 -22.34
CA VAL A 59 12.83 6.91 -21.26
C VAL A 59 13.13 5.44 -21.38
N SER A 60 13.50 4.81 -20.28
CA SER A 60 13.72 3.36 -20.18
C SER A 60 13.13 2.81 -18.90
N GLU A 61 12.68 1.56 -18.91
CA GLU A 61 12.38 0.82 -17.69
C GLU A 61 13.71 0.45 -17.01
N LEU A 62 13.92 0.90 -15.76
CA LEU A 62 15.05 0.48 -14.95
C LEU A 62 14.81 -0.92 -14.42
N THR A 63 13.63 -1.16 -13.85
CA THR A 63 13.21 -2.46 -13.32
C THR A 63 11.69 -2.56 -13.30
N LYS A 64 11.20 -3.79 -13.40
CA LYS A 64 9.78 -4.14 -13.25
C LYS A 64 9.61 -5.12 -12.10
N GLY A 65 8.63 -4.85 -11.26
CA GLY A 65 8.32 -5.63 -10.08
C GLY A 65 7.45 -6.86 -10.33
N ALA A 66 6.81 -7.32 -9.25
CA ALA A 66 5.91 -8.46 -9.26
C ALA A 66 4.69 -8.25 -10.15
N ALA A 67 4.11 -9.34 -10.62
CA ALA A 67 2.87 -9.31 -11.39
C ALA A 67 1.64 -8.93 -10.55
N LEU A 68 1.72 -9.09 -9.22
CA LEU A 68 0.68 -8.76 -8.24
C LEU A 68 1.17 -7.65 -7.31
N LYS A 69 0.26 -6.78 -6.89
CA LYS A 69 0.51 -5.77 -5.83
C LYS A 69 0.31 -6.38 -4.44
N GLY A 70 1.17 -7.32 -4.07
CA GLY A 70 0.94 -8.21 -2.94
C GLY A 70 0.02 -9.39 -3.33
N ALA A 71 0.27 -10.54 -2.76
CA ALA A 71 -0.54 -11.73 -2.94
C ALA A 71 -1.06 -12.18 -1.57
N ASN A 72 -2.35 -11.94 -1.33
CA ASN A 72 -3.04 -12.24 -0.09
C ASN A 72 -3.70 -13.63 -0.13
N GLY A 73 -5.01 -13.74 0.07
CA GLY A 73 -5.74 -14.99 0.03
C GLY A 73 -5.59 -15.77 -1.27
N VAL A 74 -5.71 -17.08 -1.20
CA VAL A 74 -5.62 -17.96 -2.36
C VAL A 74 -6.55 -19.16 -2.22
N ASP A 75 -7.25 -19.50 -3.33
CA ASP A 75 -7.99 -20.75 -3.43
C ASP A 75 -7.86 -21.35 -4.84
N VAL A 76 -8.12 -22.65 -4.96
CA VAL A 76 -8.12 -23.37 -6.25
C VAL A 76 -9.52 -23.37 -6.82
N GLY A 77 -9.70 -22.72 -7.96
CA GLY A 77 -10.98 -22.64 -8.63
C GLY A 77 -11.45 -23.97 -9.24
N PRO A 78 -12.76 -24.10 -9.52
CA PRO A 78 -13.31 -25.28 -10.21
C PRO A 78 -12.69 -25.55 -11.59
N ASP A 79 -12.05 -24.54 -12.18
CA ASP A 79 -11.30 -24.62 -13.44
C ASP A 79 -9.86 -25.09 -13.28
N GLY A 80 -9.40 -25.29 -12.04
CA GLY A 80 -8.07 -25.73 -11.67
C GLY A 80 -7.00 -24.61 -11.64
N ASN A 81 -7.39 -23.34 -11.82
CA ASN A 81 -6.52 -22.19 -11.68
C ASN A 81 -6.48 -21.70 -10.22
N LEU A 82 -5.43 -20.97 -9.87
CA LEU A 82 -5.36 -20.24 -8.61
C LEU A 82 -6.11 -18.91 -8.73
N TYR A 83 -6.99 -18.65 -7.77
CA TYR A 83 -7.60 -17.34 -7.56
C TYR A 83 -6.90 -16.68 -6.40
N ILE A 84 -6.40 -15.46 -6.60
CA ILE A 84 -5.49 -14.80 -5.66
C ILE A 84 -6.03 -13.39 -5.37
N GLY A 85 -6.35 -13.13 -4.11
CA GLY A 85 -6.70 -11.80 -3.62
C GLY A 85 -5.47 -10.88 -3.59
N SER A 86 -5.69 -9.60 -3.85
CA SER A 86 -4.67 -8.55 -3.71
C SER A 86 -5.31 -7.29 -3.14
N VAL A 87 -5.03 -7.00 -1.88
CA VAL A 87 -5.56 -5.80 -1.20
C VAL A 87 -5.03 -4.53 -1.85
N LEU A 88 -3.72 -4.43 -2.04
CA LEU A 88 -3.10 -3.26 -2.68
C LEU A 88 -3.44 -3.17 -4.17
N GLY A 89 -3.68 -4.30 -4.84
CA GLY A 89 -4.11 -4.33 -6.24
C GLY A 89 -5.58 -4.01 -6.45
N LEU A 90 -6.39 -4.02 -5.39
CA LEU A 90 -7.86 -3.93 -5.43
C LEU A 90 -8.47 -4.94 -6.41
N GLU A 91 -7.95 -6.17 -6.40
CA GLU A 91 -8.31 -7.17 -7.40
C GLU A 91 -8.30 -8.61 -6.87
N ILE A 92 -8.91 -9.51 -7.64
CA ILE A 92 -8.65 -10.94 -7.62
C ILE A 92 -8.05 -11.33 -8.97
N ALA A 93 -6.87 -11.94 -8.97
CA ALA A 93 -6.21 -12.44 -10.17
C ALA A 93 -6.45 -13.93 -10.35
N VAL A 94 -6.73 -14.36 -11.59
CA VAL A 94 -6.85 -15.78 -11.98
C VAL A 94 -5.56 -16.20 -12.65
N MET A 95 -4.83 -17.12 -12.02
CA MET A 95 -3.47 -17.52 -12.41
C MET A 95 -3.38 -19.01 -12.71
N ASP A 96 -2.78 -19.35 -13.85
CA ASP A 96 -2.42 -20.73 -14.18
C ASP A 96 -1.36 -21.24 -13.18
N LYS A 97 -1.70 -22.31 -12.44
CA LYS A 97 -0.85 -22.87 -11.38
C LYS A 97 0.44 -23.53 -11.87
N GLU A 98 0.56 -23.79 -13.17
CA GLU A 98 1.74 -24.43 -13.75
C GLU A 98 2.80 -23.41 -14.20
N ASN A 99 2.37 -22.26 -14.74
CA ASN A 99 3.29 -21.32 -15.39
C ASN A 99 3.15 -19.85 -14.93
N GLY A 100 2.22 -19.55 -14.02
CA GLY A 100 2.06 -18.21 -13.47
C GLY A 100 1.40 -17.18 -14.40
N THR A 101 0.86 -17.62 -15.54
CA THR A 101 0.15 -16.72 -16.45
C THR A 101 -1.16 -16.26 -15.84
N ILE A 102 -1.35 -14.94 -15.70
CA ILE A 102 -2.61 -14.35 -15.26
C ILE A 102 -3.51 -14.23 -16.49
N SER A 103 -4.64 -14.93 -16.46
CA SER A 103 -5.62 -14.98 -17.55
C SER A 103 -6.75 -13.96 -17.38
N GLU A 104 -7.08 -13.59 -16.14
CA GLU A 104 -8.17 -12.67 -15.81
C GLU A 104 -7.87 -11.91 -14.52
N ARG A 105 -8.42 -10.71 -14.38
CA ARG A 105 -8.38 -9.87 -13.18
C ARG A 105 -9.78 -9.34 -12.92
N PHE A 106 -10.26 -9.45 -11.69
CA PHE A 106 -11.52 -8.90 -11.22
C PHE A 106 -11.21 -7.72 -10.31
N GLY A 107 -11.45 -6.52 -10.76
CA GLY A 107 -11.19 -5.28 -10.03
C GLY A 107 -12.47 -4.53 -9.62
N PRO A 108 -12.39 -3.22 -9.41
CA PRO A 108 -13.52 -2.38 -8.98
C PRO A 108 -14.72 -2.42 -9.95
N GLU A 109 -14.51 -2.67 -11.25
CA GLU A 109 -15.57 -2.84 -12.25
C GLU A 109 -16.41 -4.12 -11.98
N MET A 110 -15.83 -5.10 -11.29
CA MET A 110 -16.50 -6.31 -10.80
C MET A 110 -16.85 -6.22 -9.30
N GLN A 111 -16.79 -5.00 -8.74
CA GLN A 111 -17.06 -4.70 -7.33
C GLN A 111 -16.09 -5.38 -6.34
N VAL A 112 -14.87 -5.71 -6.77
CA VAL A 112 -13.77 -6.16 -5.91
C VAL A 112 -12.99 -4.93 -5.46
N ILE A 113 -12.93 -4.68 -4.14
CA ILE A 113 -12.34 -3.48 -3.55
C ILE A 113 -11.41 -3.87 -2.40
N GLY A 114 -10.26 -4.45 -2.72
CA GLY A 114 -9.28 -4.90 -1.74
C GLY A 114 -9.57 -6.29 -1.19
N ALA A 115 -9.66 -7.27 -2.10
CA ALA A 115 -9.83 -8.66 -1.72
C ALA A 115 -8.63 -9.15 -0.90
N ASP A 116 -8.89 -9.53 0.36
CA ASP A 116 -7.87 -10.07 1.26
C ASP A 116 -7.91 -11.60 1.26
N ASP A 117 -9.01 -12.23 1.67
CA ASP A 117 -9.15 -13.68 1.62
C ASP A 117 -10.31 -14.09 0.67
N LEU A 118 -10.28 -15.32 0.19
CA LEU A 118 -11.29 -15.84 -0.72
C LEU A 118 -11.45 -17.36 -0.61
N VAL A 119 -12.64 -17.85 -0.99
CA VAL A 119 -12.96 -19.29 -0.96
C VAL A 119 -14.02 -19.64 -1.99
N PHE A 120 -13.95 -20.83 -2.58
CA PHE A 120 -15.03 -21.36 -3.39
C PHE A 120 -16.07 -22.11 -2.53
N GLY A 121 -17.33 -21.77 -2.69
CA GLY A 121 -18.44 -22.46 -2.05
C GLY A 121 -18.76 -23.80 -2.70
N PRO A 122 -19.54 -24.66 -2.01
CA PRO A 122 -19.94 -25.97 -2.52
C PRO A 122 -20.73 -25.94 -3.84
N ASP A 123 -21.33 -24.80 -4.16
CA ASP A 123 -22.08 -24.56 -5.40
C ASP A 123 -21.20 -24.02 -6.55
N GLY A 124 -19.89 -23.85 -6.31
CA GLY A 124 -18.94 -23.29 -7.26
C GLY A 124 -18.95 -21.76 -7.33
N SER A 125 -19.67 -21.08 -6.45
CA SER A 125 -19.58 -19.61 -6.32
C SER A 125 -18.26 -19.21 -5.67
N LEU A 126 -17.65 -18.12 -6.16
CA LEU A 126 -16.49 -17.49 -5.53
C LEU A 126 -16.96 -16.49 -4.48
N TYR A 127 -16.42 -16.60 -3.27
CA TYR A 127 -16.61 -15.62 -2.18
C TYR A 127 -15.29 -14.93 -1.89
N TRP A 128 -15.34 -13.64 -1.54
CA TRP A 128 -14.15 -12.87 -1.14
C TRP A 128 -14.49 -11.86 -0.06
N THR A 129 -13.50 -11.49 0.72
CA THR A 129 -13.59 -10.44 1.74
C THR A 129 -12.93 -9.18 1.23
N ASP A 130 -13.68 -8.08 1.15
CA ASP A 130 -13.15 -6.74 0.86
C ASP A 130 -12.84 -6.04 2.20
N ILE A 131 -11.63 -6.25 2.74
CA ILE A 131 -11.21 -5.84 4.08
C ILE A 131 -11.35 -4.33 4.30
N LEU A 132 -11.05 -3.51 3.28
CA LEU A 132 -11.03 -2.05 3.38
C LEU A 132 -12.43 -1.45 3.54
N VAL A 133 -13.43 -2.06 2.92
CA VAL A 133 -14.83 -1.58 2.95
C VAL A 133 -15.74 -2.40 3.85
N GLY A 134 -15.25 -3.52 4.39
CA GLY A 134 -15.98 -4.34 5.35
C GLY A 134 -17.08 -5.20 4.74
N GLU A 135 -16.95 -5.57 3.47
CA GLU A 135 -17.94 -6.35 2.74
C GLU A 135 -17.45 -7.75 2.39
N VAL A 136 -18.39 -8.69 2.28
CA VAL A 136 -18.18 -9.99 1.64
C VAL A 136 -18.89 -9.98 0.30
N GLY A 137 -18.15 -10.32 -0.76
CA GLY A 137 -18.69 -10.51 -2.09
C GLY A 137 -18.91 -11.97 -2.42
N ARG A 138 -19.90 -12.27 -3.28
CA ARG A 138 -20.18 -13.58 -3.88
C ARG A 138 -20.40 -13.41 -5.36
N LYS A 139 -19.66 -14.16 -6.17
CA LYS A 139 -19.87 -14.28 -7.63
C LYS A 139 -20.34 -15.68 -7.96
N GLU A 140 -21.57 -15.80 -8.44
CA GLU A 140 -22.13 -17.08 -8.87
C GLU A 140 -21.52 -17.54 -10.21
N PRO A 141 -21.59 -18.84 -10.55
CA PRO A 141 -21.09 -19.35 -11.83
C PRO A 141 -21.72 -18.69 -13.06
N ASP A 142 -22.93 -18.13 -12.94
CA ASP A 142 -23.59 -17.39 -14.03
C ASP A 142 -23.15 -15.92 -14.15
N GLY A 143 -22.26 -15.48 -13.25
CA GLY A 143 -21.72 -14.12 -13.20
C GLY A 143 -22.49 -13.14 -12.31
N THR A 144 -23.58 -13.58 -11.66
CA THR A 144 -24.32 -12.73 -10.72
C THR A 144 -23.45 -12.40 -9.50
N ILE A 145 -23.38 -11.12 -9.13
CA ILE A 145 -22.62 -10.63 -7.96
C ILE A 145 -23.60 -10.19 -6.88
N THR A 146 -23.37 -10.66 -5.66
CA THR A 146 -24.06 -10.23 -4.43
C THR A 146 -23.03 -9.78 -3.40
N LYS A 147 -23.33 -8.73 -2.64
CA LYS A 147 -22.45 -8.24 -1.57
C LYS A 147 -23.22 -8.07 -0.27
N GLN A 148 -22.52 -8.26 0.84
CA GLN A 148 -23.05 -8.05 2.19
C GLN A 148 -22.02 -7.33 3.05
N PHE A 149 -22.42 -6.22 3.64
CA PHE A 149 -21.64 -5.55 4.66
C PHE A 149 -21.63 -6.36 5.97
N VAL A 150 -20.45 -6.57 6.52
CA VAL A 150 -20.23 -7.22 7.82
C VAL A 150 -19.70 -6.18 8.81
N ALA A 151 -18.45 -5.79 8.66
CA ALA A 151 -17.76 -4.74 9.43
C ALA A 151 -16.39 -4.46 8.79
N PRO A 152 -15.80 -3.26 9.00
CA PRO A 152 -14.41 -3.02 8.61
C PRO A 152 -13.46 -4.06 9.22
N GLY A 153 -12.50 -4.51 8.42
CA GLY A 153 -11.56 -5.55 8.84
C GLY A 153 -12.03 -6.98 8.58
N VAL A 154 -13.15 -7.20 7.85
CA VAL A 154 -13.52 -8.56 7.44
C VAL A 154 -12.40 -9.12 6.55
N ASN A 155 -11.77 -10.23 7.01
CA ASN A 155 -10.64 -10.82 6.31
C ASN A 155 -10.78 -12.32 6.15
N PRO A 156 -10.48 -13.20 7.12
CA PRO A 156 -10.52 -14.63 6.82
C PRO A 156 -11.94 -15.11 6.55
N ILE A 157 -12.05 -16.02 5.58
CA ILE A 157 -13.31 -16.63 5.16
C ILE A 157 -13.13 -18.13 4.97
N ALA A 158 -14.06 -18.94 5.47
CA ALA A 158 -14.04 -20.39 5.25
C ALA A 158 -15.45 -20.99 5.29
N PHE A 159 -15.62 -22.10 4.55
CA PHE A 159 -16.78 -22.96 4.66
C PHE A 159 -16.49 -24.13 5.60
N SER A 160 -17.49 -24.50 6.41
CA SER A 160 -17.47 -25.78 7.11
C SER A 160 -17.90 -26.92 6.16
N ASP A 161 -17.62 -28.16 6.56
CA ASP A 161 -18.00 -29.36 5.78
C ASP A 161 -19.51 -29.49 5.52
N ASP A 162 -20.34 -28.94 6.40
CA ASP A 162 -21.79 -28.89 6.26
C ASP A 162 -22.32 -27.67 5.48
N GLY A 163 -21.43 -26.86 4.91
CA GLY A 163 -21.74 -25.76 4.00
C GLY A 163 -22.11 -24.45 4.69
N ARG A 164 -21.74 -24.24 5.95
CA ARG A 164 -21.90 -22.97 6.67
C ARG A 164 -20.71 -22.06 6.37
N LEU A 165 -20.95 -20.77 6.25
CA LEU A 165 -19.94 -19.76 5.89
C LEU A 165 -19.55 -18.93 7.11
N PHE A 166 -18.24 -18.78 7.35
CA PHE A 166 -17.71 -18.04 8.50
C PHE A 166 -16.68 -17.01 8.05
N VAL A 167 -16.68 -15.85 8.73
CA VAL A 167 -15.71 -14.78 8.57
C VAL A 167 -15.28 -14.24 9.93
N ALA A 168 -14.04 -13.80 10.04
CA ALA A 168 -13.59 -13.03 11.20
C ALA A 168 -13.21 -11.59 10.81
N LEU A 169 -12.91 -10.79 11.82
CA LEU A 169 -12.39 -9.44 11.64
C LEU A 169 -10.96 -9.39 12.16
N ASP A 170 -10.09 -8.69 11.43
CA ASP A 170 -8.75 -8.35 11.87
C ASP A 170 -8.33 -6.94 11.47
N PHE A 171 -7.18 -6.46 11.97
CA PHE A 171 -6.59 -5.13 11.76
C PHE A 171 -7.51 -3.93 12.06
N LEU A 172 -8.69 -3.86 11.44
CA LEU A 172 -9.66 -2.77 11.62
C LEU A 172 -10.79 -3.12 12.59
N GLY A 173 -10.85 -4.37 13.06
CA GLY A 173 -11.83 -4.86 14.01
C GLY A 173 -11.39 -6.21 14.59
N ASP A 174 -12.23 -6.79 15.46
CA ASP A 174 -12.02 -8.13 16.01
C ASP A 174 -13.38 -8.79 16.27
N GLY A 175 -13.49 -10.06 15.91
CA GLY A 175 -14.70 -10.86 16.09
C GLY A 175 -14.84 -11.99 15.10
N LEU A 176 -15.87 -12.82 15.29
CA LEU A 176 -16.21 -13.97 14.45
C LEU A 176 -17.71 -13.99 14.15
N TYR A 177 -18.07 -14.19 12.89
CA TYR A 177 -19.44 -14.18 12.40
C TYR A 177 -19.70 -15.38 11.50
N GLU A 178 -20.96 -15.87 11.52
CA GLU A 178 -21.50 -16.78 10.52
C GLU A 178 -22.41 -16.01 9.55
N LEU A 179 -22.26 -16.28 8.26
CA LEU A 179 -23.04 -15.66 7.19
C LEU A 179 -23.99 -16.68 6.55
N ASP A 180 -25.13 -16.20 6.06
CA ASP A 180 -25.92 -16.94 5.08
C ASP A 180 -25.11 -17.07 3.77
N PRO A 181 -24.87 -18.28 3.24
CA PRO A 181 -24.12 -18.43 1.98
C PRO A 181 -24.73 -17.69 0.79
N ASN A 182 -26.03 -17.34 0.83
CA ASN A 182 -26.64 -16.49 -0.20
C ASN A 182 -26.44 -14.98 0.06
N LEU A 183 -25.83 -14.61 1.18
CA LEU A 183 -25.60 -13.23 1.62
C LEU A 183 -26.90 -12.39 1.69
N THR A 184 -28.03 -13.02 2.05
CA THR A 184 -29.35 -12.38 2.12
C THR A 184 -29.83 -12.13 3.53
N GLU A 185 -29.34 -12.89 4.52
CA GLU A 185 -29.66 -12.72 5.93
C GLU A 185 -28.55 -11.97 6.67
N ALA A 186 -28.89 -11.25 7.71
CA ALA A 186 -27.91 -10.50 8.50
C ALA A 186 -26.85 -11.44 9.12
N PRO A 187 -25.57 -11.02 9.19
CA PRO A 187 -24.50 -11.79 9.84
C PRO A 187 -24.86 -12.19 11.27
N ARG A 188 -24.70 -13.46 11.62
CA ARG A 188 -24.89 -13.95 12.99
C ARG A 188 -23.60 -13.79 13.77
N PRO A 189 -23.57 -12.93 14.82
CA PRO A 189 -22.37 -12.79 15.63
C PRO A 189 -22.12 -14.02 16.50
N ILE A 190 -20.88 -14.51 16.51
CA ILE A 190 -20.42 -15.61 17.38
C ILE A 190 -19.54 -15.03 18.49
N ILE A 191 -18.60 -14.17 18.15
CA ILE A 191 -17.72 -13.44 19.08
C ILE A 191 -17.68 -11.99 18.61
N VAL A 192 -17.87 -11.04 19.53
CA VAL A 192 -17.95 -9.61 19.22
C VAL A 192 -17.11 -8.81 20.19
N ALA A 193 -16.30 -7.90 19.67
CA ALA A 193 -15.55 -6.93 20.44
C ALA A 193 -16.47 -5.96 21.21
N THR A 194 -16.01 -5.53 22.37
CA THR A 194 -16.68 -4.55 23.23
C THR A 194 -15.68 -3.48 23.68
N GLU A 195 -16.17 -2.34 24.20
CA GLU A 195 -15.28 -1.35 24.82
C GLU A 195 -14.42 -1.92 25.95
N ALA A 196 -14.95 -2.91 26.70
CA ALA A 196 -14.24 -3.56 27.81
C ALA A 196 -13.26 -4.63 27.33
N ASN A 197 -13.51 -5.26 26.19
CA ASN A 197 -12.65 -6.23 25.53
C ASN A 197 -12.64 -5.95 24.01
N PRO A 198 -11.80 -5.01 23.56
CA PRO A 198 -11.78 -4.59 22.14
C PRO A 198 -11.14 -5.63 21.22
N PHE A 199 -10.41 -6.59 21.77
CA PHE A 199 -9.73 -7.65 21.02
C PHE A 199 -9.98 -9.03 21.67
N PRO A 200 -11.22 -9.56 21.56
CA PRO A 200 -11.57 -10.84 22.18
C PRO A 200 -10.81 -12.03 21.61
N LEU A 201 -10.36 -11.94 20.35
CA LEU A 201 -9.55 -12.95 19.69
C LEU A 201 -8.10 -12.48 19.43
N GLY A 202 -7.86 -11.19 19.18
CA GLY A 202 -6.53 -10.64 18.87
C GLY A 202 -6.10 -10.89 17.44
N PHE A 203 -6.97 -10.57 16.49
CA PHE A 203 -6.80 -10.72 15.03
C PHE A 203 -6.72 -12.19 14.62
N PHE A 204 -7.88 -12.85 14.58
CA PHE A 204 -8.04 -14.24 14.18
C PHE A 204 -7.99 -14.34 12.66
N ASN A 205 -6.80 -14.64 12.14
CA ASN A 205 -6.49 -14.61 10.71
C ASN A 205 -6.60 -16.00 10.08
N SER A 206 -6.47 -16.09 8.78
CA SER A 206 -6.69 -17.21 7.86
C SER A 206 -6.80 -18.59 8.50
N PHE A 207 -8.01 -19.02 8.76
CA PHE A 207 -8.39 -20.20 9.52
C PHE A 207 -8.91 -21.34 8.61
N ASP A 208 -9.09 -22.52 9.21
CA ASP A 208 -9.68 -23.69 8.57
C ASP A 208 -10.43 -24.57 9.59
N PHE A 209 -11.35 -25.40 9.11
CA PHE A 209 -12.05 -26.35 9.94
C PHE A 209 -11.25 -27.63 10.15
N GLY A 210 -11.09 -28.01 11.41
CA GLY A 210 -10.46 -29.28 11.78
C GLY A 210 -11.40 -30.46 11.69
N PRO A 211 -10.84 -31.69 11.71
CA PRO A 211 -11.64 -32.92 11.62
C PRO A 211 -12.59 -33.16 12.81
N ASP A 212 -12.46 -32.36 13.86
CA ASP A 212 -13.35 -32.34 15.04
C ASP A 212 -14.48 -31.31 14.94
N GLY A 213 -14.56 -30.57 13.81
CA GLY A 213 -15.56 -29.53 13.53
C GLY A 213 -15.29 -28.20 14.23
N ARG A 214 -14.13 -28.02 14.89
CA ARG A 214 -13.70 -26.73 15.44
C ARG A 214 -12.98 -25.92 14.35
N LEU A 215 -13.05 -24.60 14.46
CA LEU A 215 -12.33 -23.66 13.61
C LEU A 215 -10.94 -23.39 14.18
N TYR A 216 -9.89 -23.66 13.41
CA TYR A 216 -8.49 -23.48 13.81
C TYR A 216 -7.85 -22.34 13.03
N GLY A 217 -7.15 -21.44 13.71
CA GLY A 217 -6.47 -20.33 13.07
C GLY A 217 -5.47 -19.64 13.97
N PRO A 218 -4.64 -18.77 13.40
CA PRO A 218 -3.65 -17.99 14.13
C PRO A 218 -4.26 -16.73 14.75
N LEU A 219 -3.71 -16.30 15.88
CA LEU A 219 -3.88 -14.95 16.43
C LEU A 219 -2.63 -14.15 16.05
N PHE A 220 -2.74 -13.37 15.00
CA PHE A 220 -1.60 -12.71 14.36
C PHE A 220 -0.77 -11.86 15.33
N ALA A 221 -1.42 -10.98 16.10
CA ALA A 221 -0.74 -10.07 17.03
C ALA A 221 -0.27 -10.76 18.32
N ALA A 222 -0.81 -11.94 18.67
CA ALA A 222 -0.50 -12.64 19.90
C ALA A 222 0.55 -13.75 19.73
N GLY A 223 0.89 -14.13 18.50
CA GLY A 223 1.82 -15.23 18.24
C GLY A 223 1.32 -16.60 18.70
N LEU A 224 0.02 -16.83 18.58
CA LEU A 224 -0.66 -18.05 19.02
C LEU A 224 -1.41 -18.70 17.86
N VAL A 225 -1.65 -20.01 17.98
CA VAL A 225 -2.65 -20.75 17.19
C VAL A 225 -3.70 -21.27 18.17
N ILE A 226 -4.98 -21.06 17.83
CA ILE A 226 -6.12 -21.41 18.65
C ILE A 226 -7.11 -22.30 17.91
N SER A 227 -8.05 -22.90 18.64
CA SER A 227 -9.28 -23.45 18.09
C SER A 227 -10.50 -22.79 18.71
N VAL A 228 -11.57 -22.59 17.91
CA VAL A 228 -12.83 -21.97 18.34
C VAL A 228 -13.99 -22.93 18.07
N ASP A 229 -14.87 -23.10 19.07
CA ASP A 229 -16.16 -23.77 18.90
C ASP A 229 -17.16 -22.77 18.31
N VAL A 230 -17.51 -22.95 17.05
CA VAL A 230 -18.45 -22.07 16.33
C VAL A 230 -19.92 -22.29 16.70
N ASP A 231 -20.22 -23.41 17.38
CA ASP A 231 -21.56 -23.76 17.87
C ASP A 231 -21.84 -23.23 19.28
N ARG A 232 -20.92 -22.43 19.81
CA ARG A 232 -21.11 -21.79 21.12
C ARG A 232 -22.48 -21.09 21.18
N THR A 233 -23.18 -21.34 22.30
CA THR A 233 -24.44 -20.72 22.61
C THR A 233 -24.28 -19.82 23.82
N GLY A 234 -24.65 -18.56 23.73
CA GLY A 234 -24.51 -17.63 24.82
C GLY A 234 -24.37 -16.19 24.33
N ASP A 235 -23.90 -15.32 25.24
CA ASP A 235 -23.65 -13.93 24.90
C ASP A 235 -22.39 -13.82 24.02
N PRO A 236 -22.48 -13.32 22.77
CA PRO A 236 -21.33 -13.18 21.88
C PRO A 236 -20.28 -12.18 22.41
N THR A 237 -20.61 -11.36 23.40
CA THR A 237 -19.70 -10.41 24.05
C THR A 237 -18.92 -11.02 25.22
N SER A 238 -19.23 -12.27 25.63
CA SER A 238 -18.47 -12.95 26.68
C SER A 238 -17.10 -13.37 26.19
N ASP A 239 -16.11 -13.38 27.11
CA ASP A 239 -14.74 -13.80 26.80
C ASP A 239 -14.72 -15.28 26.37
N PRO A 240 -14.32 -15.58 25.11
CA PRO A 240 -14.34 -16.93 24.57
C PRO A 240 -13.31 -17.87 25.21
N PHE A 241 -12.23 -17.32 25.77
CA PHE A 241 -11.23 -18.13 26.50
C PHE A 241 -11.71 -18.47 27.92
N ALA A 242 -12.45 -17.57 28.55
CA ALA A 242 -12.99 -17.79 29.90
C ALA A 242 -14.14 -18.80 29.89
N ASP A 243 -14.98 -18.84 28.85
CA ASP A 243 -16.07 -19.82 28.74
C ASP A 243 -15.65 -21.14 28.08
N GLY A 244 -14.39 -21.22 27.58
CA GLY A 244 -13.79 -22.42 27.01
C GLY A 244 -14.16 -22.67 25.54
N SER A 245 -14.88 -21.78 24.88
CA SER A 245 -15.19 -21.90 23.45
C SER A 245 -13.94 -21.66 22.57
N ALA A 246 -13.02 -20.78 22.99
CA ALA A 246 -11.70 -20.65 22.39
C ALA A 246 -10.63 -21.35 23.27
N GLN A 247 -9.69 -22.05 22.63
CA GLN A 247 -8.62 -22.77 23.31
C GLN A 247 -7.29 -22.56 22.59
N VAL A 248 -6.22 -22.28 23.36
CA VAL A 248 -4.87 -22.18 22.80
C VAL A 248 -4.36 -23.59 22.49
N LEU A 249 -3.95 -23.80 21.23
CA LEU A 249 -3.33 -25.04 20.76
C LEU A 249 -1.81 -24.98 20.85
N ALA A 250 -1.21 -23.90 20.34
CA ALA A 250 0.24 -23.70 20.31
C ALA A 250 0.58 -22.21 20.38
N GLY A 251 1.84 -21.90 20.71
CA GLY A 251 2.33 -20.53 20.78
C GLY A 251 3.84 -20.45 20.56
N GLY A 252 4.37 -19.20 20.55
CA GLY A 252 5.78 -18.93 20.31
C GLY A 252 6.08 -18.55 18.89
N PHE A 253 5.04 -18.26 18.10
CA PHE A 253 5.15 -17.68 16.76
C PHE A 253 5.43 -16.16 16.85
N VAL A 254 5.91 -15.59 15.76
CA VAL A 254 6.15 -14.13 15.68
C VAL A 254 4.88 -13.41 15.19
N ASN A 255 4.49 -13.64 13.94
CA ASN A 255 3.26 -13.14 13.36
C ASN A 255 2.63 -14.25 12.48
N PRO A 256 1.95 -15.24 13.09
CA PRO A 256 1.37 -16.33 12.33
C PRO A 256 0.18 -15.84 11.51
N ALA A 257 0.22 -16.05 10.18
CA ALA A 257 -0.72 -15.47 9.22
C ALA A 257 -1.82 -16.45 8.80
N ALA A 258 -1.50 -17.72 8.58
CA ALA A 258 -2.48 -18.71 8.13
C ALA A 258 -2.32 -20.07 8.82
N ALA A 259 -3.42 -20.80 8.96
CA ALA A 259 -3.44 -22.17 9.46
C ALA A 259 -4.45 -23.01 8.66
N LYS A 260 -3.98 -24.02 7.92
CA LYS A 260 -4.82 -24.87 7.06
C LYS A 260 -4.49 -26.35 7.29
N PHE A 261 -5.50 -27.20 7.18
CA PHE A 261 -5.33 -28.65 7.29
C PHE A 261 -4.93 -29.26 5.94
N ASP A 262 -3.92 -30.16 6.00
CA ASP A 262 -3.65 -31.02 4.86
C ASP A 262 -4.69 -32.18 4.80
N PRO A 263 -4.76 -32.91 3.66
CA PRO A 263 -5.71 -34.04 3.52
C PRO A 263 -5.55 -35.15 4.56
N GLU A 264 -4.39 -35.26 5.20
CA GLU A 264 -4.09 -36.22 6.27
C GLU A 264 -4.51 -35.72 7.66
N GLY A 265 -4.99 -34.46 7.78
CA GLY A 265 -5.45 -33.83 9.01
C GLY A 265 -4.35 -33.24 9.88
N MET A 266 -3.16 -32.98 9.32
CA MET A 266 -2.10 -32.24 9.95
C MET A 266 -2.28 -30.73 9.72
N LEU A 267 -2.20 -29.93 10.76
CA LEU A 267 -2.33 -28.48 10.66
C LEU A 267 -0.99 -27.85 10.20
N THR A 268 -1.02 -27.17 9.07
CA THR A 268 0.11 -26.35 8.57
C THR A 268 -0.11 -24.91 8.99
N VAL A 269 0.95 -24.23 9.46
CA VAL A 269 0.90 -22.82 9.89
C VAL A 269 2.00 -22.04 9.18
N LEU A 270 1.63 -20.90 8.59
CA LEU A 270 2.56 -19.93 8.04
C LEU A 270 2.81 -18.82 9.06
N ASP A 271 4.08 -18.42 9.21
CA ASP A 271 4.47 -17.21 9.94
C ASP A 271 5.07 -16.20 8.96
N GLN A 272 4.76 -14.92 9.14
CA GLN A 272 5.29 -13.84 8.27
C GLN A 272 6.83 -13.76 8.25
N THR A 273 7.51 -14.36 9.22
CA THR A 273 8.98 -14.50 9.22
C THR A 273 9.51 -15.39 8.11
N GLY A 274 8.62 -16.12 7.42
CA GLY A 274 8.96 -17.11 6.39
C GLY A 274 8.95 -18.55 6.93
N GLU A 275 8.78 -18.74 8.22
CA GLU A 275 8.75 -20.07 8.82
C GLU A 275 7.41 -20.78 8.54
N VAL A 276 7.48 -22.05 8.14
CA VAL A 276 6.33 -22.94 7.92
C VAL A 276 6.39 -24.05 8.94
N PHE A 277 5.34 -24.19 9.73
CA PHE A 277 5.24 -25.18 10.79
C PHE A 277 4.19 -26.24 10.50
N LYS A 278 4.38 -27.43 11.10
CA LYS A 278 3.36 -28.48 11.20
C LYS A 278 2.99 -28.66 12.66
N ILE A 279 1.69 -28.73 12.97
CA ILE A 279 1.17 -28.93 14.33
C ILE A 279 0.28 -30.17 14.38
N ASP A 280 0.62 -31.08 15.30
CA ASP A 280 -0.27 -32.17 15.71
C ASP A 280 -1.33 -31.60 16.66
N ILE A 281 -2.58 -31.50 16.22
CA ILE A 281 -3.66 -30.90 17.02
C ILE A 281 -4.02 -31.69 18.29
N MET A 282 -3.68 -32.98 18.36
CA MET A 282 -3.96 -33.81 19.52
C MET A 282 -2.99 -33.56 20.67
N THR A 283 -1.77 -33.15 20.36
CA THR A 283 -0.68 -32.96 21.36
C THR A 283 -0.23 -31.50 21.47
N GLY A 284 -0.55 -30.64 20.49
CA GLY A 284 -0.02 -29.29 20.35
C GLY A 284 1.45 -29.26 19.94
N THR A 285 2.02 -30.41 19.54
CA THR A 285 3.43 -30.50 19.16
C THR A 285 3.66 -29.75 17.86
N THR A 286 4.49 -28.72 17.91
CA THR A 286 4.87 -27.88 16.77
C THR A 286 6.25 -28.29 16.25
N THR A 287 6.37 -28.43 14.92
CA THR A 287 7.63 -28.77 14.23
C THR A 287 7.86 -27.82 13.08
N LEU A 288 9.03 -27.18 13.01
CA LEU A 288 9.45 -26.40 11.86
C LEU A 288 9.61 -27.34 10.65
N PHE A 289 8.89 -27.06 9.56
CA PHE A 289 8.95 -27.83 8.33
C PHE A 289 9.98 -27.26 7.36
N THR A 290 9.92 -25.95 7.09
CA THR A 290 10.86 -25.23 6.22
C THR A 290 10.87 -23.75 6.54
N THR A 291 11.81 -23.00 5.92
CA THR A 291 11.85 -21.54 5.98
C THR A 291 11.95 -21.01 4.56
N LEU A 292 11.06 -20.10 4.19
CA LEU A 292 10.95 -19.40 2.93
C LEU A 292 11.30 -17.91 3.12
N ASP A 293 11.16 -17.11 2.07
CA ASP A 293 11.29 -15.67 2.18
C ASP A 293 10.18 -15.09 3.08
N PRO A 294 10.48 -14.09 3.92
CA PRO A 294 9.49 -13.42 4.76
C PRO A 294 8.35 -12.77 3.98
N GLY A 295 7.20 -12.59 4.65
CA GLY A 295 6.00 -11.98 4.08
C GLY A 295 4.95 -12.99 3.65
N LEU A 296 5.03 -14.25 4.16
CA LEU A 296 4.00 -15.28 3.93
C LEU A 296 2.65 -14.79 4.46
N ASP A 297 1.59 -15.03 3.67
CA ASP A 297 0.26 -14.54 3.99
C ASP A 297 -0.77 -15.67 4.08
N ASN A 298 -1.05 -16.33 2.98
CA ASN A 298 -2.09 -17.35 2.92
C ASN A 298 -1.62 -18.62 2.19
N MET A 299 -2.44 -19.67 2.25
CA MET A 299 -2.17 -20.95 1.58
C MET A 299 -3.45 -21.73 1.32
N VAL A 300 -3.38 -22.62 0.37
CA VAL A 300 -4.44 -23.60 0.07
C VAL A 300 -3.86 -24.97 -0.27
N PHE A 301 -4.51 -26.02 0.19
CA PHE A 301 -4.27 -27.39 -0.28
C PHE A 301 -5.23 -27.70 -1.42
N ASP A 302 -4.70 -28.12 -2.58
CA ASP A 302 -5.51 -28.70 -3.66
C ASP A 302 -5.97 -30.11 -3.28
N THR A 303 -6.94 -30.60 -3.99
CA THR A 303 -7.53 -31.95 -3.79
C THR A 303 -6.54 -33.10 -3.97
N ASP A 304 -5.41 -32.89 -4.66
CA ASP A 304 -4.32 -33.85 -4.82
C ASP A 304 -3.25 -33.75 -3.72
N GLY A 305 -3.41 -32.80 -2.77
CA GLY A 305 -2.49 -32.54 -1.68
C GLY A 305 -1.37 -31.55 -1.99
N SER A 306 -1.35 -30.97 -3.19
CA SER A 306 -0.42 -29.86 -3.53
C SER A 306 -0.72 -28.64 -2.66
N LEU A 307 0.32 -28.02 -2.11
CA LEU A 307 0.20 -26.83 -1.25
C LEU A 307 0.67 -25.59 -2.00
N TYR A 308 -0.24 -24.65 -2.21
CA TYR A 308 0.08 -23.34 -2.79
C TYR A 308 0.14 -22.27 -1.70
N ILE A 309 1.14 -21.38 -1.80
CA ILE A 309 1.42 -20.33 -0.80
C ILE A 309 1.53 -18.99 -1.53
N THR A 310 1.00 -17.95 -0.88
CA THR A 310 1.13 -16.55 -1.28
C THR A 310 2.06 -15.79 -0.35
N ASN A 311 2.68 -14.75 -0.91
CA ASN A 311 3.49 -13.80 -0.17
C ASN A 311 2.99 -12.38 -0.44
N ASN A 312 2.43 -11.77 0.58
CA ASN A 312 1.89 -10.42 0.47
C ASN A 312 2.99 -9.37 0.26
N ASP A 313 4.11 -9.50 0.96
CA ASP A 313 5.15 -8.46 1.00
C ASP A 313 5.94 -8.31 -0.31
N GLN A 314 5.99 -9.36 -1.11
CA GLN A 314 6.76 -9.41 -2.35
C GLN A 314 5.93 -9.85 -3.57
N GLY A 315 4.65 -10.21 -3.39
CA GLY A 315 3.73 -10.57 -4.49
C GLY A 315 4.06 -11.87 -5.20
N TRP A 316 4.90 -12.76 -4.62
CA TRP A 316 5.16 -14.05 -5.24
C TRP A 316 4.08 -15.09 -4.88
N VAL A 317 3.92 -16.06 -5.78
CA VAL A 317 3.07 -17.24 -5.60
C VAL A 317 3.91 -18.48 -5.90
N GLY A 318 3.80 -19.51 -5.06
CA GLY A 318 4.56 -20.74 -5.23
C GLY A 318 3.85 -21.99 -4.73
N GLU A 319 4.31 -23.15 -5.17
CA GLU A 319 3.95 -24.45 -4.64
C GLU A 319 5.03 -24.94 -3.66
N LEU A 320 4.63 -25.23 -2.43
CA LEU A 320 5.52 -25.84 -1.45
C LEU A 320 5.52 -27.35 -1.60
N LEU A 321 6.66 -27.88 -2.07
CA LEU A 321 6.84 -29.30 -2.32
C LEU A 321 6.98 -30.10 -1.01
N PRO A 322 6.66 -31.40 -1.01
CA PRO A 322 6.78 -32.25 0.19
C PRO A 322 8.20 -32.36 0.78
N ASN A 323 9.23 -32.00 0.05
CA ASN A 323 10.61 -31.94 0.53
C ASN A 323 10.98 -30.59 1.18
N GLY A 324 10.06 -29.62 1.24
CA GLY A 324 10.25 -28.28 1.80
C GLY A 324 10.83 -27.26 0.81
N GLU A 325 11.04 -27.62 -0.46
CA GLU A 325 11.46 -26.68 -1.51
C GLU A 325 10.26 -25.96 -2.11
N LEU A 326 10.45 -24.69 -2.50
CA LEU A 326 9.42 -23.88 -3.16
C LEU A 326 9.61 -23.95 -4.69
N ARG A 327 8.57 -24.38 -5.41
CA ARG A 327 8.45 -24.17 -6.86
C ARG A 327 7.80 -22.82 -7.11
N THR A 328 8.55 -21.84 -7.54
CA THR A 328 8.00 -20.53 -7.90
C THR A 328 7.08 -20.64 -9.10
N ILE A 329 5.84 -20.16 -8.96
CA ILE A 329 4.83 -20.06 -10.01
C ILE A 329 4.85 -18.65 -10.60
N SER A 330 4.76 -17.62 -9.74
CA SER A 330 4.91 -16.22 -10.11
C SER A 330 6.02 -15.59 -9.26
N PRO A 331 7.05 -14.99 -9.85
CA PRO A 331 8.14 -14.39 -9.09
C PRO A 331 7.68 -13.13 -8.37
N GLY A 332 8.25 -12.90 -7.20
CA GLY A 332 8.10 -11.67 -6.44
C GLY A 332 8.99 -10.54 -6.93
N GLY A 333 8.88 -9.41 -6.25
CA GLY A 333 9.67 -8.22 -6.53
C GLY A 333 9.09 -7.00 -5.84
N ILE A 334 9.23 -5.85 -6.50
CA ILE A 334 8.56 -4.59 -6.13
C ILE A 334 7.06 -4.78 -6.33
N ILE A 335 6.25 -4.40 -5.33
CA ILE A 335 4.79 -4.56 -5.36
C ILE A 335 4.03 -3.23 -5.43
N SER A 336 4.63 -2.16 -4.91
CA SER A 336 4.00 -0.84 -4.80
C SER A 336 5.08 0.25 -4.68
N PRO A 337 5.85 0.51 -5.76
CA PRO A 337 6.91 1.51 -5.72
C PRO A 337 6.29 2.91 -5.57
N GLN A 338 6.74 3.64 -4.54
CA GLN A 338 6.24 4.99 -4.21
C GLN A 338 7.43 5.97 -4.09
N GLY A 339 7.84 6.36 -2.89
CA GLY A 339 8.95 7.29 -2.69
C GLY A 339 10.29 6.82 -3.24
N LEU A 340 11.08 7.75 -3.77
CA LEU A 340 12.42 7.52 -4.32
C LEU A 340 13.44 8.48 -3.73
N ALA A 341 14.65 8.01 -3.40
CA ALA A 341 15.72 8.87 -2.95
C ALA A 341 17.12 8.35 -3.31
N PHE A 342 18.05 9.30 -3.50
CA PHE A 342 19.50 9.09 -3.44
C PHE A 342 20.06 9.72 -2.17
N LEU A 343 20.91 9.00 -1.45
CA LEU A 343 21.59 9.54 -0.26
C LEU A 343 22.91 10.19 -0.60
N ASP A 344 23.34 11.11 0.27
CA ASP A 344 24.63 11.76 0.14
C ASP A 344 25.80 10.78 0.30
N GLY A 345 26.91 11.08 -0.36
CA GLY A 345 28.17 10.36 -0.24
C GLY A 345 28.58 9.61 -1.48
N ALA A 346 29.90 9.49 -1.70
CA ALA A 346 30.46 8.86 -2.89
C ALA A 346 30.08 7.36 -3.03
N ASP A 347 29.80 6.70 -1.91
CA ASP A 347 29.42 5.27 -1.89
C ASP A 347 27.91 5.05 -2.16
N ASN A 348 27.14 6.14 -2.37
CA ASN A 348 25.68 6.10 -2.58
C ASN A 348 25.23 6.59 -3.97
N VAL A 349 26.17 7.00 -4.83
CA VAL A 349 25.85 7.61 -6.14
C VAL A 349 25.10 6.71 -7.11
N ASP A 350 25.21 5.40 -6.93
CA ASP A 350 24.57 4.35 -7.73
C ASP A 350 23.49 3.57 -6.94
N LYS A 351 23.10 4.06 -5.73
CA LYS A 351 22.12 3.41 -4.88
C LYS A 351 20.83 4.20 -4.87
N LEU A 352 19.82 3.64 -5.53
CA LEU A 352 18.46 4.16 -5.50
C LEU A 352 17.67 3.47 -4.38
N TYR A 353 17.15 4.26 -3.43
CA TYR A 353 16.24 3.78 -2.41
C TYR A 353 14.80 3.97 -2.85
N VAL A 354 13.96 2.97 -2.58
CA VAL A 354 12.57 2.89 -3.02
C VAL A 354 11.70 2.52 -1.84
N ALA A 355 10.68 3.33 -1.55
CA ALA A 355 9.58 2.92 -0.68
C ALA A 355 8.71 1.92 -1.46
N ASP A 356 8.60 0.69 -0.95
CA ASP A 356 7.83 -0.38 -1.57
C ASP A 356 6.96 -1.07 -0.50
N HIS A 357 6.07 -0.29 0.09
CA HIS A 357 5.14 -0.65 1.12
C HIS A 357 5.81 -1.41 2.30
N TYR A 358 5.93 -2.74 2.24
CA TYR A 358 6.54 -3.56 3.30
C TYR A 358 8.06 -3.52 3.34
N TYR A 359 8.70 -2.85 2.39
CA TYR A 359 10.15 -2.72 2.34
C TYR A 359 10.58 -1.31 1.95
N VAL A 360 11.68 -0.87 2.51
CA VAL A 360 12.56 0.08 1.82
C VAL A 360 13.57 -0.76 1.04
N ARG A 361 13.55 -0.69 -0.29
CA ARG A 361 14.49 -1.42 -1.15
C ARG A 361 15.66 -0.54 -1.56
N GLN A 362 16.84 -1.11 -1.61
CA GLN A 362 18.03 -0.51 -2.23
C GLN A 362 18.29 -1.20 -3.56
N LEU A 363 18.26 -0.43 -4.63
CA LEU A 363 18.51 -0.89 -5.98
C LEU A 363 19.79 -0.29 -6.53
N ASN A 364 20.44 -0.98 -7.43
CA ASN A 364 21.46 -0.40 -8.28
C ASN A 364 20.82 0.51 -9.32
N ALA A 365 21.15 1.79 -9.30
CA ALA A 365 20.55 2.80 -10.17
C ALA A 365 20.88 2.62 -11.67
N THR A 366 21.90 1.80 -12.02
CA THR A 366 22.30 1.57 -13.40
C THR A 366 21.53 0.43 -14.07
N ASN A 367 21.29 -0.67 -13.33
CA ASN A 367 20.74 -1.91 -13.91
C ASN A 367 19.45 -2.39 -13.21
N GLY A 368 19.02 -1.72 -12.11
CA GLY A 368 17.80 -2.05 -11.39
C GLY A 368 17.88 -3.27 -10.47
N ASP A 369 19.07 -3.89 -10.33
CA ASP A 369 19.23 -5.04 -9.46
C ASP A 369 18.99 -4.65 -7.99
N GLN A 370 18.23 -5.45 -7.25
CA GLN A 370 18.06 -5.27 -5.82
C GLN A 370 19.33 -5.69 -5.09
N GLU A 371 19.92 -4.77 -4.31
CA GLU A 371 21.15 -5.00 -3.54
C GLU A 371 20.86 -5.25 -2.05
N ASN A 372 19.81 -4.61 -1.52
CA ASN A 372 19.38 -4.75 -0.12
C ASN A 372 17.88 -4.45 0.04
N ASN A 373 17.31 -4.85 1.18
CA ASN A 373 15.97 -4.47 1.61
C ASN A 373 15.90 -4.32 3.13
N TYR A 374 15.02 -3.45 3.60
CA TYR A 374 14.76 -3.18 5.02
C TYR A 374 13.27 -3.37 5.27
N LYS A 375 12.93 -4.34 6.14
CA LYS A 375 11.54 -4.70 6.41
C LYS A 375 10.81 -3.63 7.22
N GLY A 376 9.70 -3.13 6.70
CA GLY A 376 8.70 -2.34 7.40
C GLY A 376 7.56 -3.22 7.95
N TYR A 377 6.97 -2.82 9.08
CA TYR A 377 5.96 -3.59 9.77
C TYR A 377 4.70 -2.75 9.99
N LEU A 378 3.56 -3.24 9.53
CA LEU A 378 2.24 -2.68 9.86
C LEU A 378 1.89 -2.96 11.33
N ILE A 379 2.19 -4.16 11.79
CA ILE A 379 2.08 -4.57 13.20
C ILE A 379 3.48 -4.97 13.67
N PRO A 380 4.01 -4.34 14.74
CA PRO A 380 5.32 -4.71 15.26
C PRO A 380 5.41 -6.21 15.58
N PRO A 381 6.58 -6.84 15.33
CA PRO A 381 6.77 -8.26 15.58
C PRO A 381 6.60 -8.61 17.06
N ASN A 382 6.21 -9.83 17.36
CA ASN A 382 6.10 -10.34 18.72
C ASN A 382 7.40 -11.06 19.15
N PRO A 383 8.07 -10.69 20.27
CA PRO A 383 7.74 -9.59 21.18
C PRO A 383 7.99 -8.21 20.53
N PRO A 384 7.22 -7.17 20.89
CA PRO A 384 7.34 -5.85 20.30
C PRO A 384 8.75 -5.25 20.44
N GLN A 385 9.32 -4.78 19.33
CA GLN A 385 10.61 -4.10 19.23
C GLN A 385 10.43 -2.80 18.41
N PRO A 386 11.34 -1.81 18.54
CA PRO A 386 11.39 -0.73 17.56
C PRO A 386 11.56 -1.30 16.16
N ALA A 387 10.68 -0.92 15.25
CA ALA A 387 10.64 -1.43 13.89
C ALA A 387 10.42 -0.28 12.90
N LEU A 388 10.95 -0.43 11.70
CA LEU A 388 10.62 0.45 10.59
C LEU A 388 9.13 0.29 10.26
N VAL A 389 8.42 1.40 10.07
CA VAL A 389 7.02 1.41 9.62
C VAL A 389 6.91 0.97 8.16
N VAL A 390 5.72 0.60 7.70
CA VAL A 390 5.49 0.38 6.27
C VAL A 390 5.83 1.64 5.49
N SER A 391 6.64 1.51 4.44
CA SER A 391 7.18 2.65 3.71
C SER A 391 6.24 3.04 2.56
N MET A 392 5.52 4.14 2.74
CA MET A 392 4.59 4.66 1.73
C MET A 392 5.17 5.83 0.94
N ASN A 393 6.14 6.54 1.51
CA ASN A 393 6.98 7.49 0.79
C ASN A 393 8.32 7.60 1.51
N LEU A 394 9.34 8.10 0.80
CA LEU A 394 10.64 8.40 1.38
C LEU A 394 11.34 9.55 0.66
N SER A 395 12.21 10.22 1.40
CA SER A 395 13.10 11.26 0.89
C SER A 395 14.49 11.14 1.53
N ALA A 396 15.47 11.86 0.97
CA ALA A 396 16.83 11.89 1.51
C ALA A 396 16.96 12.92 2.65
N ASP A 397 17.75 12.57 3.67
CA ASP A 397 18.21 13.44 4.73
C ASP A 397 19.71 13.19 4.98
N GLY A 398 20.56 13.73 4.13
CA GLY A 398 21.98 13.45 4.11
C GLY A 398 22.26 11.97 3.83
N THR A 399 22.76 11.25 4.84
CA THR A 399 23.01 9.80 4.76
C THR A 399 21.88 8.94 5.32
N ASN A 400 20.77 9.55 5.73
CA ASN A 400 19.57 8.89 6.24
C ASN A 400 18.41 9.02 5.25
N LEU A 401 17.39 8.23 5.46
CA LEU A 401 16.09 8.31 4.80
C LEU A 401 15.05 8.88 5.77
N ILE A 402 14.18 9.76 5.29
CA ILE A 402 12.93 10.10 5.97
C ILE A 402 11.87 9.21 5.38
N VAL A 403 11.25 8.36 6.18
CA VAL A 403 10.22 7.40 5.76
C VAL A 403 8.87 7.82 6.31
N CYS A 404 7.88 7.95 5.43
CA CYS A 404 6.50 8.27 5.79
C CYS A 404 5.60 7.06 5.73
N SER A 405 4.70 6.95 6.71
CA SER A 405 3.62 5.97 6.73
C SER A 405 2.34 6.62 7.25
N TRP A 406 1.37 6.81 6.37
CA TRP A 406 0.06 7.30 6.80
C TRP A 406 -0.76 6.20 7.51
N PHE A 407 -0.50 4.91 7.24
CA PHE A 407 -1.08 3.78 7.97
C PHE A 407 -0.68 3.78 9.44
N ASP A 408 0.61 3.97 9.70
CA ASP A 408 1.15 3.97 11.07
C ASP A 408 1.07 5.33 11.74
N ALA A 409 0.62 6.37 11.01
CA ALA A 409 0.63 7.77 11.44
C ALA A 409 2.03 8.19 11.94
N ARG A 410 3.08 7.90 11.15
CA ARG A 410 4.49 8.06 11.52
C ARG A 410 5.31 8.70 10.42
N VAL A 411 6.30 9.48 10.87
CA VAL A 411 7.49 9.84 10.09
C VAL A 411 8.70 9.38 10.87
N GLN A 412 9.58 8.60 10.22
CA GLN A 412 10.81 8.08 10.82
C GLN A 412 12.02 8.53 10.03
N VAL A 413 13.10 8.91 10.73
CA VAL A 413 14.42 9.06 10.11
C VAL A 413 15.17 7.75 10.32
N PHE A 414 15.53 7.08 9.24
CA PHE A 414 16.12 5.76 9.23
C PHE A 414 17.52 5.79 8.61
N ASN A 415 18.48 5.18 9.27
CA ASN A 415 19.84 5.04 8.75
C ASN A 415 20.01 3.63 8.14
N PRO A 416 20.08 3.49 6.81
CA PRO A 416 20.19 2.20 6.16
C PRO A 416 21.56 1.52 6.31
N GLN A 417 22.59 2.24 6.77
CA GLN A 417 23.92 1.66 6.99
C GLN A 417 24.04 0.97 8.36
N THR A 418 23.30 1.48 9.37
CA THR A 418 23.29 0.92 10.73
C THR A 418 22.03 0.15 11.07
N ASP A 419 21.02 0.20 10.19
CA ASP A 419 19.67 -0.37 10.39
C ASP A 419 19.00 0.19 11.66
N GLU A 420 19.15 1.51 11.90
CA GLU A 420 18.65 2.18 13.09
C GLU A 420 17.65 3.28 12.75
N ILE A 421 16.57 3.37 13.56
CA ILE A 421 15.64 4.50 13.55
C ILE A 421 16.26 5.61 14.41
N VAL A 422 16.65 6.72 13.78
CA VAL A 422 17.35 7.85 14.42
C VAL A 422 16.36 8.83 15.05
N GLU A 423 15.24 9.11 14.33
CA GLU A 423 14.15 9.98 14.80
C GLU A 423 12.81 9.29 14.53
N ASN A 424 11.79 9.60 15.35
CA ASN A 424 10.46 8.98 15.19
C ASN A 424 9.38 9.96 15.68
N TYR A 425 8.52 10.39 14.75
CA TYR A 425 7.46 11.37 14.97
C TYR A 425 6.08 10.73 14.83
N THR A 426 5.17 11.08 15.75
CA THR A 426 3.75 10.70 15.63
C THR A 426 3.03 11.82 14.87
N MET A 427 2.37 11.44 13.78
CA MET A 427 1.70 12.35 12.85
C MET A 427 0.20 12.02 12.78
N GLY A 428 -0.51 12.68 11.86
CA GLY A 428 -1.91 12.37 11.56
C GLY A 428 -2.01 11.32 10.46
N ALA A 429 -1.78 11.72 9.22
CA ALA A 429 -1.71 10.86 8.03
C ALA A 429 -0.67 11.46 7.08
N PRO A 430 0.63 11.25 7.35
CA PRO A 430 1.72 11.85 6.57
C PRO A 430 1.84 11.18 5.20
N VAL A 431 1.90 12.00 4.15
CA VAL A 431 2.00 11.57 2.75
C VAL A 431 3.42 11.69 2.25
N ASP A 432 4.09 12.82 2.57
CA ASP A 432 5.47 13.08 2.17
C ASP A 432 6.17 13.93 3.24
N ALA A 433 7.50 13.85 3.32
CA ALA A 433 8.28 14.62 4.27
C ALA A 433 9.70 14.91 3.78
N VAL A 434 10.17 16.12 4.01
CA VAL A 434 11.54 16.56 3.64
C VAL A 434 12.17 17.38 4.75
N ARG A 435 13.50 17.32 4.88
CA ARG A 435 14.26 18.14 5.85
C ARG A 435 14.43 19.55 5.32
N VAL A 436 13.86 20.54 6.02
CA VAL A 436 14.03 21.97 5.75
C VAL A 436 14.67 22.60 6.96
N GLN A 437 15.85 23.22 6.78
CA GLN A 437 16.65 23.74 7.90
C GLN A 437 16.90 22.65 8.97
N ASP A 438 16.49 22.89 10.21
CA ASP A 438 16.72 21.98 11.34
C ASP A 438 15.49 21.10 11.67
N ASP A 439 14.42 21.12 10.85
CA ASP A 439 13.18 20.37 11.11
C ASP A 439 12.69 19.66 9.85
N ILE A 440 11.66 18.83 9.99
CA ILE A 440 11.04 18.11 8.89
C ILE A 440 9.69 18.75 8.57
N ALA A 441 9.53 19.21 7.33
CA ALA A 441 8.24 19.60 6.79
C ALA A 441 7.51 18.33 6.31
N VAL A 442 6.26 18.16 6.72
CA VAL A 442 5.44 16.98 6.45
C VAL A 442 4.14 17.39 5.79
N SER A 443 3.84 16.84 4.63
CA SER A 443 2.49 16.90 4.08
C SER A 443 1.62 15.91 4.80
N ASP A 444 0.69 16.39 5.63
CA ASP A 444 -0.15 15.58 6.52
C ASP A 444 -1.63 15.91 6.34
N VAL A 445 -2.34 15.04 5.64
CA VAL A 445 -3.78 15.23 5.38
C VAL A 445 -4.61 15.09 6.65
N GLY A 446 -4.15 14.30 7.62
CA GLY A 446 -4.82 14.10 8.91
C GLY A 446 -4.70 15.32 9.84
N LEU A 447 -3.63 16.09 9.73
CA LEU A 447 -3.42 17.35 10.44
C LEU A 447 -3.90 18.57 9.62
N GLY A 448 -4.34 18.38 8.39
CA GLY A 448 -4.99 19.40 7.57
C GLY A 448 -4.03 20.33 6.84
N GLY A 449 -2.88 19.85 6.41
CA GLY A 449 -1.93 20.61 5.59
C GLY A 449 -0.50 20.19 5.70
N VAL A 450 0.42 21.08 5.34
CA VAL A 450 1.85 20.88 5.57
C VAL A 450 2.22 21.44 6.94
N VAL A 451 2.90 20.64 7.75
CA VAL A 451 3.23 20.93 9.16
C VAL A 451 4.70 20.64 9.48
N TRP A 452 5.22 21.20 10.56
CA TRP A 452 6.49 20.78 11.13
C TRP A 452 6.35 19.50 11.96
N ALA A 453 7.22 18.52 11.77
CA ALA A 453 7.16 17.24 12.50
C ALA A 453 7.39 17.40 14.01
N SER A 454 8.19 18.38 14.43
CA SER A 454 8.61 18.54 15.84
C SER A 454 7.47 19.00 16.76
N ASP A 455 6.51 19.80 16.24
CA ASP A 455 5.47 20.45 17.08
C ASP A 455 4.10 20.55 16.40
N ASN A 456 3.95 20.01 15.19
CA ASN A 456 2.75 20.09 14.34
C ASN A 456 2.35 21.53 13.99
N ALA A 457 3.26 22.51 14.07
CA ALA A 457 2.95 23.87 13.67
C ALA A 457 2.71 23.95 12.15
N MET A 458 1.64 24.64 11.77
CA MET A 458 1.18 24.73 10.39
C MET A 458 2.13 25.56 9.52
N ILE A 459 2.52 24.99 8.38
CA ILE A 459 3.29 25.65 7.30
C ILE A 459 2.34 26.11 6.19
N LEU A 460 1.51 25.21 5.67
CA LEU A 460 0.55 25.47 4.59
C LEU A 460 -0.77 24.78 4.91
N PRO A 461 -1.82 25.50 5.31
CA PRO A 461 -3.12 24.89 5.65
C PRO A 461 -3.91 24.49 4.41
N ILE A 462 -4.65 23.39 4.48
CA ILE A 462 -5.72 23.07 3.53
C ILE A 462 -6.89 24.01 3.84
N ASP A 463 -7.29 24.82 2.87
CA ASP A 463 -8.42 25.75 3.00
C ASP A 463 -9.62 25.41 2.09
N ASN A 464 -9.48 24.33 1.29
CA ASN A 464 -10.47 23.86 0.32
C ASN A 464 -10.87 24.88 -0.77
N ALA A 465 -10.08 25.92 -0.94
CA ALA A 465 -10.29 26.95 -1.95
C ALA A 465 -9.01 27.23 -2.74
N THR A 466 -7.90 27.47 -2.05
CA THR A 466 -6.59 27.81 -2.63
C THR A 466 -5.65 26.62 -2.55
N VAL A 467 -5.66 25.90 -1.42
CA VAL A 467 -4.91 24.66 -1.17
C VAL A 467 -5.90 23.55 -0.87
N PHE A 468 -5.85 22.47 -1.63
CA PHE A 468 -6.85 21.40 -1.51
C PHE A 468 -6.26 20.06 -1.06
N ALA A 469 -5.20 19.59 -1.73
CA ALA A 469 -4.58 18.30 -1.44
C ALA A 469 -3.06 18.39 -1.63
N PRO A 470 -2.33 19.04 -0.69
CA PRO A 470 -0.89 19.08 -0.75
C PRO A 470 -0.34 17.66 -0.62
N GLY A 471 0.46 17.24 -1.59
CA GLY A 471 1.06 15.91 -1.68
C GLY A 471 2.58 15.98 -1.60
N GLY A 472 3.25 15.89 -2.75
CA GLY A 472 4.70 15.84 -2.84
C GLY A 472 5.41 17.10 -2.41
N LEU A 473 6.55 16.90 -1.78
CA LEU A 473 7.42 17.94 -1.26
C LEU A 473 8.83 17.83 -1.86
N THR A 474 9.47 18.96 -2.10
CA THR A 474 10.92 19.00 -2.34
C THR A 474 11.53 20.27 -1.76
N THR A 475 12.84 20.30 -1.55
CA THR A 475 13.53 21.41 -0.90
C THR A 475 14.99 21.52 -1.36
N ASP A 476 15.52 22.73 -1.32
CA ASP A 476 16.97 23.02 -1.39
C ASP A 476 17.63 23.16 -0.01
N GLY A 477 16.87 22.83 1.07
CA GLY A 477 17.27 22.99 2.46
C GLY A 477 16.82 24.31 3.11
N GLU A 478 16.46 25.32 2.33
CA GLU A 478 15.99 26.64 2.81
C GLU A 478 14.58 26.99 2.31
N THR A 479 14.24 26.56 1.11
CA THR A 479 12.94 26.78 0.46
C THR A 479 12.20 25.46 0.34
N LEU A 480 10.89 25.48 0.54
CA LEU A 480 10.00 24.33 0.37
C LEU A 480 9.14 24.52 -0.88
N TRP A 481 9.06 23.50 -1.74
CA TRP A 481 8.08 23.40 -2.81
C TRP A 481 7.06 22.30 -2.48
N VAL A 482 5.78 22.59 -2.75
CA VAL A 482 4.65 21.73 -2.41
C VAL A 482 3.79 21.55 -3.64
N ALA A 483 3.61 20.32 -4.12
CA ALA A 483 2.63 19.98 -5.14
C ALA A 483 1.24 19.91 -4.51
N ASP A 484 0.27 20.63 -5.05
CA ASP A 484 -1.13 20.50 -4.68
C ASP A 484 -1.86 19.73 -5.77
N TRP A 485 -2.09 18.46 -5.51
CA TRP A 485 -2.73 17.53 -6.43
C TRP A 485 -4.14 17.98 -6.85
N GLY A 486 -4.87 18.58 -5.92
CA GLY A 486 -6.27 18.97 -6.16
C GLY A 486 -6.42 20.24 -6.98
N THR A 487 -5.49 21.19 -6.86
CA THR A 487 -5.55 22.48 -7.57
C THR A 487 -4.66 22.54 -8.82
N GLY A 488 -3.74 21.59 -8.98
CA GLY A 488 -2.78 21.60 -10.08
C GLY A 488 -1.72 22.70 -9.95
N ILE A 489 -1.42 23.14 -8.73
CA ILE A 489 -0.46 24.21 -8.44
C ILE A 489 0.76 23.64 -7.72
N VAL A 490 1.94 24.19 -8.01
CA VAL A 490 3.11 24.04 -7.15
C VAL A 490 3.33 25.33 -6.41
N TRP A 491 3.33 25.24 -5.07
CA TRP A 491 3.57 26.33 -4.16
C TRP A 491 5.03 26.37 -3.73
N GLN A 492 5.60 27.57 -3.70
CA GLN A 492 6.93 27.86 -3.10
C GLN A 492 6.74 28.59 -1.79
N ILE A 493 7.42 28.14 -0.74
CA ILE A 493 7.35 28.69 0.61
C ILE A 493 8.78 28.97 1.10
N GLY A 494 9.08 30.25 1.37
CA GLY A 494 10.27 30.66 2.08
C GLY A 494 10.01 30.75 3.58
N PHE A 495 11.06 30.92 4.38
CA PHE A 495 10.98 30.97 5.84
C PHE A 495 11.77 32.12 6.45
N GLU A 496 11.25 32.68 7.55
CA GLU A 496 12.00 33.53 8.48
C GLU A 496 12.18 32.73 9.79
N GLY A 497 13.32 32.04 9.94
CA GLY A 497 13.48 30.97 10.91
C GLY A 497 12.49 29.85 10.60
N LYS A 498 11.69 29.40 11.56
CA LYS A 498 10.61 28.41 11.33
C LYS A 498 9.28 29.03 10.89
N THR A 499 9.17 30.35 10.75
CA THR A 499 7.93 31.02 10.37
C THR A 499 7.78 30.99 8.84
N PRO A 500 6.74 30.34 8.28
CA PRO A 500 6.54 30.31 6.85
C PRO A 500 6.15 31.71 6.33
N MET A 501 6.70 32.08 5.19
CA MET A 501 6.28 33.25 4.42
C MET A 501 5.01 32.92 3.63
N ALA A 502 4.35 33.93 3.09
CA ALA A 502 3.20 33.69 2.22
C ALA A 502 3.57 32.81 1.02
N PRO A 503 2.80 31.75 0.73
CA PRO A 503 3.10 30.85 -0.38
C PRO A 503 2.97 31.58 -1.72
N VAL A 504 3.84 31.24 -2.67
CA VAL A 504 3.84 31.79 -4.04
C VAL A 504 3.62 30.64 -5.02
N ALA A 505 2.63 30.78 -5.90
CA ALA A 505 2.43 29.81 -6.98
C ALA A 505 3.56 29.98 -8.01
N VAL A 506 4.38 28.95 -8.21
CA VAL A 506 5.49 28.93 -9.20
C VAL A 506 5.13 28.15 -10.45
N ALA A 507 4.11 27.31 -10.39
CA ALA A 507 3.53 26.63 -11.53
C ALA A 507 2.03 26.43 -11.33
N SER A 508 1.27 26.40 -12.42
CA SER A 508 -0.17 26.13 -12.45
C SER A 508 -0.55 25.29 -13.68
N ASP A 509 -1.81 24.91 -13.76
CA ASP A 509 -2.35 24.11 -14.87
C ASP A 509 -1.63 22.76 -15.03
N LEU A 510 -1.17 22.19 -13.91
CA LEU A 510 -0.68 20.83 -13.83
C LEU A 510 -1.85 19.86 -13.60
N ILE A 511 -1.71 18.63 -14.06
CA ILE A 511 -2.80 17.65 -13.95
C ILE A 511 -2.43 16.63 -12.86
N ASN A 512 -3.02 16.81 -11.68
CA ASN A 512 -2.77 16.00 -10.50
C ASN A 512 -1.26 15.82 -10.22
N PRO A 513 -0.52 16.92 -9.90
CA PRO A 513 0.90 16.83 -9.58
C PRO A 513 1.09 16.09 -8.25
N GLU A 514 1.97 15.09 -8.25
CA GLU A 514 2.34 14.31 -7.07
C GLU A 514 3.82 14.53 -6.72
N GLY A 515 4.71 13.64 -7.14
CA GLY A 515 6.12 13.72 -6.82
C GLY A 515 6.80 14.97 -7.37
N LEU A 516 7.68 15.55 -6.55
CA LEU A 516 8.53 16.69 -6.89
C LEU A 516 10.00 16.37 -6.68
N ALA A 517 10.87 16.86 -7.57
CA ALA A 517 12.31 16.86 -7.35
C ALA A 517 12.94 18.14 -7.92
N LEU A 518 14.07 18.55 -7.35
CA LEU A 518 14.94 19.57 -7.96
C LEU A 518 15.93 18.90 -8.92
N ASP A 519 15.99 19.39 -10.15
CA ASP A 519 17.03 19.00 -11.10
C ASP A 519 18.38 19.62 -10.69
N ILE A 520 19.48 19.08 -11.17
CA ILE A 520 20.84 19.55 -10.87
C ILE A 520 21.09 21.01 -11.29
N ASP A 521 20.30 21.57 -12.20
CA ASP A 521 20.35 22.96 -12.64
C ASP A 521 19.32 23.86 -11.94
N GLY A 522 18.58 23.34 -10.95
CA GLY A 522 17.63 24.07 -10.11
C GLY A 522 16.23 24.18 -10.69
N ALA A 523 15.91 23.51 -11.79
CA ALA A 523 14.53 23.39 -12.26
C ALA A 523 13.75 22.39 -11.42
N LEU A 524 12.41 22.49 -11.40
CA LEU A 524 11.54 21.49 -10.81
C LEU A 524 11.17 20.41 -11.81
N ILE A 525 11.25 19.16 -11.38
CA ILE A 525 10.66 18.01 -12.07
C ILE A 525 9.39 17.64 -11.32
N VAL A 526 8.29 17.47 -12.05
CA VAL A 526 6.96 17.22 -11.51
C VAL A 526 6.35 15.99 -12.15
N ALA A 527 5.91 15.03 -11.35
CA ALA A 527 5.09 13.91 -11.81
C ALA A 527 3.62 14.38 -11.92
N GLU A 528 3.13 14.53 -13.15
CA GLU A 528 1.72 14.84 -13.41
C GLU A 528 0.94 13.54 -13.64
N THR A 529 0.48 12.92 -12.54
CA THR A 529 -0.12 11.58 -12.56
C THR A 529 -1.42 11.52 -13.35
N GLY A 530 -2.24 12.55 -13.29
CA GLY A 530 -3.48 12.66 -14.09
C GLY A 530 -3.25 12.82 -15.59
N ALA A 531 -2.01 13.12 -16.01
CA ALA A 531 -1.64 13.26 -17.43
C ALA A 531 -0.63 12.19 -17.89
N ALA A 532 -0.26 11.25 -17.03
CA ALA A 532 0.71 10.18 -17.31
C ALA A 532 2.04 10.71 -17.87
N ARG A 533 2.59 11.82 -17.30
CA ARG A 533 3.78 12.49 -17.81
C ARG A 533 4.66 13.10 -16.73
N LEU A 534 5.93 13.37 -17.07
CA LEU A 534 6.81 14.27 -16.31
C LEU A 534 6.92 15.63 -16.99
N SER A 535 6.82 16.68 -16.19
CA SER A 535 7.07 18.06 -16.63
C SER A 535 8.27 18.64 -15.90
N ARG A 536 9.09 19.39 -16.63
CA ARG A 536 10.20 20.18 -16.12
C ARG A 536 9.80 21.65 -16.14
N ILE A 537 9.99 22.34 -15.02
CA ILE A 537 9.61 23.73 -14.81
C ILE A 537 10.85 24.55 -14.50
N ASP A 538 11.19 25.49 -15.34
CA ASP A 538 12.23 26.49 -15.07
C ASP A 538 11.71 27.50 -14.05
N LEU A 539 12.30 27.53 -12.87
CA LEU A 539 11.85 28.41 -11.78
C LEU A 539 12.16 29.90 -12.00
N ILE A 540 13.03 30.24 -12.98
CA ILE A 540 13.39 31.62 -13.31
C ILE A 540 12.43 32.19 -14.35
N THR A 541 12.14 31.43 -15.41
CA THR A 541 11.31 31.87 -16.53
C THR A 541 9.85 31.48 -16.38
N GLY A 542 9.55 30.45 -15.57
CA GLY A 542 8.24 29.81 -15.46
C GLY A 542 7.90 28.90 -16.66
N GLU A 543 8.87 28.64 -17.56
CA GLU A 543 8.64 27.77 -18.73
C GLU A 543 8.42 26.34 -18.29
N LYS A 544 7.35 25.70 -18.80
CA LYS A 544 7.01 24.30 -18.59
C LYS A 544 7.27 23.48 -19.84
N THR A 545 8.09 22.43 -19.73
CA THR A 545 8.42 21.49 -20.81
C THR A 545 8.07 20.08 -20.40
N VAL A 546 7.36 19.33 -21.24
CA VAL A 546 7.13 17.90 -21.04
C VAL A 546 8.39 17.13 -21.44
N ILE A 547 8.90 16.29 -20.52
CA ILE A 547 10.16 15.55 -20.72
C ILE A 547 9.96 14.04 -20.87
N ALA A 548 8.81 13.51 -20.43
CA ALA A 548 8.42 12.11 -20.62
C ALA A 548 6.90 11.99 -20.63
N GLU A 549 6.35 11.07 -21.43
CA GLU A 549 4.92 10.79 -21.54
C GLU A 549 4.66 9.28 -21.56
N GLY A 550 3.43 8.87 -21.28
CA GLY A 550 3.00 7.47 -21.31
C GLY A 550 3.51 6.66 -20.13
N LEU A 551 3.77 7.31 -18.98
CA LEU A 551 4.20 6.66 -17.75
C LEU A 551 3.00 6.01 -17.07
N GLU A 552 3.18 4.80 -16.58
CA GLU A 552 2.11 4.01 -15.93
C GLU A 552 2.00 4.39 -14.44
N PHE A 553 1.51 5.60 -14.19
CA PHE A 553 1.29 6.14 -12.87
C PHE A 553 0.05 5.57 -12.19
N GLY A 554 0.05 5.68 -10.86
CA GLY A 554 -1.09 5.37 -10.00
C GLY A 554 -1.41 3.88 -9.93
N GLY A 555 -2.24 3.57 -8.97
CA GLY A 555 -2.94 2.30 -8.86
C GLY A 555 -4.43 2.59 -8.74
N PRO A 556 -5.28 1.57 -8.74
CA PRO A 556 -6.69 1.76 -8.46
C PRO A 556 -6.80 2.35 -7.03
N GLY A 557 -7.34 3.55 -6.92
CA GLY A 557 -7.63 4.20 -5.64
C GLY A 557 -9.03 3.86 -5.17
N LEU A 558 -9.26 3.94 -3.86
CA LEU A 558 -10.61 3.86 -3.31
C LEU A 558 -11.39 5.12 -3.68
N GLU A 559 -12.66 4.98 -4.08
CA GLU A 559 -13.52 6.12 -4.38
C GLU A 559 -13.58 7.08 -3.16
N GLY A 560 -13.29 8.36 -3.39
CA GLY A 560 -13.30 9.40 -2.35
C GLY A 560 -12.05 9.46 -1.47
N THR A 561 -11.03 8.63 -1.71
CA THR A 561 -9.71 8.81 -1.07
C THR A 561 -8.83 9.74 -1.90
N PRO A 562 -7.91 10.48 -1.27
CA PRO A 562 -6.85 11.15 -2.02
C PRO A 562 -6.05 10.12 -2.84
N PRO A 563 -5.50 10.48 -4.00
CA PRO A 563 -4.71 9.59 -4.86
C PRO A 563 -3.41 9.11 -4.21
N THR A 564 -3.09 9.63 -3.06
CA THR A 564 -1.93 9.32 -2.21
C THR A 564 -1.93 7.90 -1.62
N PHE A 565 -2.93 7.07 -1.92
CA PHE A 565 -2.88 5.63 -1.61
C PHE A 565 -1.72 4.94 -2.35
N PHE A 566 -1.45 5.39 -3.60
CA PHE A 566 -0.29 5.01 -4.41
C PHE A 566 0.39 6.28 -4.91
N PHE A 567 1.32 6.79 -4.12
CA PHE A 567 2.03 8.03 -4.43
C PHE A 567 3.16 7.77 -5.42
N ASP A 568 3.04 8.34 -6.63
CA ASP A 568 4.12 8.28 -7.62
C ASP A 568 5.13 9.41 -7.39
N SER A 569 6.36 9.02 -7.12
CA SER A 569 7.46 9.92 -6.78
C SER A 569 8.46 10.07 -7.93
N VAL A 570 9.25 11.14 -7.84
CA VAL A 570 10.38 11.40 -8.73
C VAL A 570 11.59 11.82 -7.91
N THR A 571 12.78 11.40 -8.34
CA THR A 571 14.06 11.84 -7.78
C THR A 571 15.08 12.06 -8.89
N VAL A 572 16.11 12.86 -8.61
CA VAL A 572 17.20 13.13 -9.54
C VAL A 572 18.50 12.61 -8.94
N SER A 573 19.23 11.81 -9.70
CA SER A 573 20.54 11.29 -9.28
C SER A 573 21.60 12.41 -9.25
N PRO A 574 22.71 12.21 -8.57
CA PRO A 574 23.85 13.14 -8.62
C PRO A 574 24.43 13.36 -10.02
N SER A 575 24.17 12.46 -10.97
CA SER A 575 24.59 12.60 -12.39
C SER A 575 23.57 13.34 -13.24
N GLY A 576 22.36 13.63 -12.73
CA GLY A 576 21.28 14.30 -13.45
C GLY A 576 20.33 13.38 -14.20
N ASP A 577 20.45 12.06 -14.04
CA ASP A 577 19.40 11.13 -14.47
C ASP A 577 18.18 11.23 -13.54
N ILE A 578 17.00 11.20 -14.11
CA ILE A 578 15.73 11.29 -13.38
C ILE A 578 15.17 9.87 -13.22
N TYR A 579 14.72 9.55 -12.02
CA TYR A 579 14.06 8.29 -11.71
C TYR A 579 12.64 8.58 -11.25
N VAL A 580 11.68 7.80 -11.73
CA VAL A 580 10.27 7.97 -11.41
C VAL A 580 9.59 6.63 -11.22
N THR A 581 8.72 6.53 -10.23
CA THR A 581 7.88 5.36 -10.01
C THR A 581 6.71 5.36 -10.98
N GLY A 582 6.34 4.17 -11.45
CA GLY A 582 5.12 3.88 -12.19
C GLY A 582 4.31 2.88 -11.36
N GLY A 583 3.63 3.41 -10.33
CA GLY A 583 2.87 2.62 -9.37
C GLY A 583 1.79 1.77 -10.04
N GLY A 584 1.23 2.19 -11.17
CA GLY A 584 0.24 1.44 -11.93
C GLY A 584 0.68 0.04 -12.36
N ALA A 585 1.96 -0.13 -12.71
CA ALA A 585 2.51 -1.38 -13.25
C ALA A 585 3.70 -1.95 -12.46
N ASN A 586 3.97 -1.44 -11.26
CA ASN A 586 5.13 -1.82 -10.43
C ASN A 586 6.47 -1.61 -11.16
N ILE A 587 6.62 -0.48 -11.85
CA ILE A 587 7.79 -0.14 -12.66
C ILE A 587 8.55 1.02 -12.02
N ILE A 588 9.87 1.03 -12.18
CA ILE A 588 10.70 2.20 -11.99
C ILE A 588 11.30 2.56 -13.35
N TYR A 589 11.07 3.81 -13.77
CA TYR A 589 11.64 4.36 -14.99
C TYR A 589 12.92 5.13 -14.71
N ARG A 590 13.84 5.11 -15.67
CA ARG A 590 14.98 6.00 -15.76
C ARG A 590 14.85 6.87 -16.99
N ILE A 591 15.02 8.19 -16.83
CA ILE A 591 14.95 9.19 -17.88
C ILE A 591 16.29 9.92 -17.89
N SER A 592 16.99 9.83 -19.02
CA SER A 592 18.31 10.42 -19.20
C SER A 592 18.28 11.52 -20.25
N LYS A 593 19.08 12.58 -20.05
CA LYS A 593 19.31 13.61 -21.09
C LYS A 593 20.16 13.04 -22.21
N ASP A 594 19.73 13.19 -23.48
CA ASP A 594 20.45 12.73 -24.68
C ASP A 594 21.66 13.60 -25.01
#